data_dcb7c4ae808870a5297def9993c47175
#
_entry.id   dcb7c4ae808870a5297def9993c47175
#
_cell.length_a   1.000
_cell.length_b   1.000
_cell.length_c   1.000
_cell.angle_alpha   90.00
_cell.angle_beta   90.00
_cell.angle_gamma   90.00
#
_symmetry.space_group_name_H-M   'P 1'
#
loop_
_entity.id
_entity.type
_entity.pdbx_description
1 polymer ?
#
loop_
_entity_poly.entity_id
_entity_poly.type
_entity_poly.pdbx_seq_one_letter_code
_entity_poly.pdbx_strand_id
1 'polypeptide(L)'
;MADKGEPNERDAKLIQWLDEAHAKEAELEVDLSAHIALTEKQAYKKRLREHLKETRAHKRQVASRIKKLGGSTSSGPPGVPDVVGEAAGKAVAAVKGQVGTARAVVTEQAETHVRNAQEELREEHVEIAIYTRIETFAEAVGDDDTAKLAKSIRRDEERMAKFLDAELKRLVRDVVRADVPRDQRPTRRTSRSSRKTPSRSATRSAGSRSSRSSSSSAGGTARSRAGRS
;
A
#
# COMPACT_ATOMS: atom_id res chain seq x y z
N MET A 1 -44.57 12.43 -5.88
CA MET A 1 -43.40 11.54 -5.77
C MET A 1 -42.99 11.24 -7.20
N ALA A 2 -41.82 11.73 -7.64
CA ALA A 2 -41.31 11.40 -8.97
C ALA A 2 -41.03 9.90 -9.01
N ASP A 3 -41.61 9.24 -9.97
CA ASP A 3 -41.32 7.86 -10.34
C ASP A 3 -39.83 7.82 -10.71
N LYS A 4 -39.02 7.18 -9.87
CA LYS A 4 -37.63 6.90 -10.19
C LYS A 4 -37.65 5.72 -11.15
N GLY A 5 -37.72 6.04 -12.45
CA GLY A 5 -37.61 5.02 -13.48
C GLY A 5 -36.38 4.12 -13.22
N GLU A 6 -36.42 2.89 -13.73
CA GLU A 6 -35.30 1.94 -13.64
C GLU A 6 -34.01 2.62 -14.10
N PRO A 7 -32.87 2.34 -13.43
CA PRO A 7 -31.58 2.87 -13.84
C PRO A 7 -31.28 2.45 -15.28
N ASN A 8 -30.77 3.39 -16.09
CA ASN A 8 -30.31 3.05 -17.43
C ASN A 8 -29.14 2.04 -17.39
N GLU A 9 -28.80 1.42 -18.51
CA GLU A 9 -27.77 0.36 -18.58
C GLU A 9 -26.42 0.79 -18.01
N ARG A 10 -26.04 2.05 -18.21
CA ARG A 10 -24.81 2.64 -17.65
C ARG A 10 -24.87 2.65 -16.11
N ASP A 11 -25.94 3.23 -15.58
CA ASP A 11 -26.10 3.37 -14.11
C ASP A 11 -26.30 2.01 -13.45
N ALA A 12 -27.02 1.09 -14.09
CA ALA A 12 -27.16 -0.29 -13.62
C ALA A 12 -25.82 -0.99 -13.52
N LYS A 13 -24.91 -0.82 -14.48
CA LYS A 13 -23.57 -1.40 -14.45
C LYS A 13 -22.69 -0.78 -13.37
N LEU A 14 -22.76 0.54 -13.19
CA LEU A 14 -22.04 1.22 -12.09
C LEU A 14 -22.54 0.77 -10.72
N ILE A 15 -23.88 0.66 -10.55
CA ILE A 15 -24.49 0.16 -9.31
C ILE A 15 -23.98 -1.25 -9.00
N GLN A 16 -24.01 -2.15 -9.98
CA GLN A 16 -23.50 -3.52 -9.81
C GLN A 16 -22.06 -3.54 -9.27
N TRP A 17 -21.16 -2.79 -9.88
CA TRP A 17 -19.75 -2.80 -9.48
C TRP A 17 -19.48 -2.03 -8.18
N LEU A 18 -20.27 -1.01 -7.88
CA LEU A 18 -20.23 -0.32 -6.58
C LEU A 18 -20.78 -1.21 -5.46
N ASP A 19 -21.77 -2.06 -5.73
CA ASP A 19 -22.26 -3.05 -4.75
C ASP A 19 -21.19 -4.11 -4.43
N GLU A 20 -20.47 -4.59 -5.44
CA GLU A 20 -19.32 -5.47 -5.22
C GLU A 20 -18.25 -4.79 -4.36
N ALA A 21 -17.93 -3.52 -4.64
CA ALA A 21 -17.00 -2.73 -3.82
C ALA A 21 -17.52 -2.55 -2.38
N HIS A 22 -18.80 -2.21 -2.22
CA HIS A 22 -19.42 -2.06 -0.90
C HIS A 22 -19.37 -3.33 -0.05
N ALA A 23 -19.61 -4.49 -0.69
CA ALA A 23 -19.50 -5.79 -0.02
C ALA A 23 -18.06 -6.09 0.39
N LYS A 24 -17.08 -5.74 -0.45
CA LYS A 24 -15.65 -5.91 -0.15
C LYS A 24 -15.19 -5.03 1.01
N GLU A 25 -15.59 -3.77 1.06
CA GLU A 25 -15.35 -2.88 2.20
C GLU A 25 -15.98 -3.41 3.51
N ALA A 26 -17.12 -4.08 3.42
CA ALA A 26 -17.76 -4.68 4.59
C ALA A 26 -16.99 -5.92 5.09
N GLU A 27 -16.47 -6.74 4.20
CA GLU A 27 -15.59 -7.88 4.52
C GLU A 27 -14.31 -7.38 5.19
N LEU A 28 -13.62 -6.42 4.58
CA LEU A 28 -12.38 -5.86 5.10
C LEU A 28 -12.58 -5.19 6.48
N GLU A 29 -13.71 -4.55 6.74
CA GLU A 29 -14.03 -4.01 8.07
C GLU A 29 -13.99 -5.09 9.15
N VAL A 30 -14.49 -6.30 8.87
CA VAL A 30 -14.47 -7.45 9.78
C VAL A 30 -13.05 -7.95 9.97
N ASP A 31 -12.32 -8.17 8.89
CA ASP A 31 -10.96 -8.72 8.91
C ASP A 31 -9.99 -7.78 9.62
N LEU A 32 -10.02 -6.49 9.33
CA LEU A 32 -9.22 -5.48 10.04
C LEU A 32 -9.52 -5.45 11.54
N SER A 33 -10.79 -5.61 11.92
CA SER A 33 -11.17 -5.64 13.34
C SER A 33 -10.56 -6.85 14.04
N ALA A 34 -10.55 -8.03 13.39
CA ALA A 34 -9.92 -9.25 13.91
C ALA A 34 -8.39 -9.11 13.98
N HIS A 35 -7.76 -8.60 12.93
CA HIS A 35 -6.31 -8.39 12.88
C HIS A 35 -5.84 -7.35 13.91
N ILE A 36 -6.58 -6.27 14.12
CA ILE A 36 -6.31 -5.29 15.18
C ILE A 36 -6.33 -5.94 16.56
N ALA A 37 -7.27 -6.85 16.81
CA ALA A 37 -7.35 -7.55 18.09
C ALA A 37 -6.10 -8.41 18.34
N LEU A 38 -5.61 -9.12 17.32
CA LEU A 38 -4.45 -10.01 17.36
C LEU A 38 -3.10 -9.27 17.30
N THR A 39 -3.06 -8.02 16.86
CA THR A 39 -1.82 -7.27 16.64
C THR A 39 -1.31 -6.68 17.97
N GLU A 40 -0.10 -7.03 18.38
CA GLU A 40 0.56 -6.49 19.58
C GLU A 40 1.46 -5.28 19.27
N LYS A 41 1.99 -5.17 18.05
CA LYS A 41 2.89 -4.10 17.63
C LYS A 41 2.15 -2.77 17.51
N GLN A 42 2.39 -1.85 18.45
CA GLN A 42 1.60 -0.63 18.58
C GLN A 42 1.58 0.27 17.33
N ALA A 43 2.72 0.42 16.64
CA ALA A 43 2.79 1.23 15.42
C ALA A 43 1.96 0.61 14.28
N TYR A 44 2.06 -0.70 14.09
CA TYR A 44 1.28 -1.45 13.12
C TYR A 44 -0.22 -1.39 13.47
N LYS A 45 -0.56 -1.71 14.71
CA LYS A 45 -1.94 -1.64 15.24
C LYS A 45 -2.57 -0.26 15.08
N LYS A 46 -1.79 0.81 15.26
CA LYS A 46 -2.25 2.19 15.05
C LYS A 46 -2.63 2.40 13.57
N ARG A 47 -1.78 1.99 12.62
CA ARG A 47 -2.06 2.13 11.19
C ARG A 47 -3.29 1.33 10.76
N LEU A 48 -3.45 0.10 11.28
CA LEU A 48 -4.65 -0.70 11.02
C LEU A 48 -5.94 -0.01 11.51
N ARG A 49 -5.89 0.62 12.69
CA ARG A 49 -7.05 1.38 13.20
C ARG A 49 -7.36 2.62 12.37
N GLU A 50 -6.35 3.26 11.80
CA GLU A 50 -6.52 4.39 10.89
C GLU A 50 -7.17 3.90 9.60
N HIS A 51 -6.68 2.80 9.04
CA HIS A 51 -7.22 2.19 7.84
C HIS A 51 -8.67 1.70 8.04
N LEU A 52 -9.00 1.07 9.17
CA LEU A 52 -10.38 0.70 9.50
C LEU A 52 -11.35 1.90 9.47
N LYS A 53 -10.88 3.10 9.81
CA LYS A 53 -11.72 4.32 9.69
C LYS A 53 -11.88 4.74 8.24
N GLU A 54 -10.82 4.59 7.43
CA GLU A 54 -10.83 4.83 5.98
C GLU A 54 -11.84 3.87 5.31
N THR A 55 -11.74 2.56 5.52
CA THR A 55 -12.66 1.51 5.04
C THR A 55 -14.12 1.82 5.38
N ARG A 56 -14.40 2.19 6.62
CA ARG A 56 -15.75 2.60 7.03
C ARG A 56 -16.26 3.86 6.32
N ALA A 57 -15.36 4.78 5.99
CA ALA A 57 -15.71 5.97 5.23
C ALA A 57 -15.97 5.63 3.76
N HIS A 58 -15.14 4.78 3.15
CA HIS A 58 -15.30 4.28 1.78
C HIS A 58 -16.65 3.58 1.62
N LYS A 59 -16.97 2.64 2.52
CA LYS A 59 -18.27 1.93 2.53
C LYS A 59 -19.46 2.91 2.51
N ARG A 60 -19.44 3.94 3.36
CA ARG A 60 -20.52 4.96 3.39
C ARG A 60 -20.57 5.80 2.12
N GLN A 61 -19.42 6.17 1.55
CA GLN A 61 -19.34 6.96 0.32
C GLN A 61 -19.85 6.17 -0.88
N VAL A 62 -19.46 4.90 -0.99
CA VAL A 62 -19.94 3.97 -2.01
C VAL A 62 -21.46 3.78 -1.90
N ALA A 63 -21.99 3.49 -0.69
CA ALA A 63 -23.43 3.38 -0.46
C ALA A 63 -24.18 4.67 -0.85
N SER A 64 -23.62 5.84 -0.55
CA SER A 64 -24.20 7.12 -0.95
C SER A 64 -24.22 7.28 -2.47
N ARG A 65 -23.17 6.85 -3.18
CA ARG A 65 -23.10 6.92 -4.63
C ARG A 65 -24.10 6.00 -5.29
N ILE A 66 -24.24 4.76 -4.82
CA ILE A 66 -25.28 3.80 -5.28
C ILE A 66 -26.68 4.44 -5.20
N LYS A 67 -27.00 5.05 -4.06
CA LYS A 67 -28.31 5.73 -3.88
C LYS A 67 -28.52 6.88 -4.87
N LYS A 68 -27.47 7.64 -5.19
CA LYS A 68 -27.55 8.74 -6.17
C LYS A 68 -27.78 8.23 -7.58
N LEU A 69 -27.28 7.04 -7.93
CA LEU A 69 -27.53 6.38 -9.20
C LEU A 69 -28.91 5.69 -9.28
N GLY A 70 -29.70 5.74 -8.20
CA GLY A 70 -31.02 5.13 -8.16
C GLY A 70 -31.05 3.70 -7.62
N GLY A 71 -29.90 3.16 -7.23
CA GLY A 71 -29.77 1.83 -6.62
C GLY A 71 -30.02 1.83 -5.10
N SER A 72 -29.96 0.63 -4.54
CA SER A 72 -29.95 0.39 -3.10
C SER A 72 -28.81 -0.58 -2.79
N THR A 73 -28.11 -0.36 -1.69
CA THR A 73 -27.14 -1.35 -1.21
C THR A 73 -27.87 -2.59 -0.74
N SER A 74 -27.52 -3.75 -1.29
CA SER A 74 -27.91 -5.03 -0.72
C SER A 74 -27.20 -5.19 0.63
N SER A 75 -27.96 -5.52 1.67
CA SER A 75 -27.39 -5.87 2.98
C SER A 75 -26.81 -7.27 2.88
N GLY A 76 -25.55 -7.40 2.45
CA GLY A 76 -24.83 -8.67 2.40
C GLY A 76 -24.80 -9.35 1.00
N PRO A 77 -23.89 -10.32 0.80
CA PRO A 77 -23.85 -11.10 -0.43
C PRO A 77 -25.14 -11.89 -0.63
N PRO A 78 -25.58 -12.10 -1.88
CA PRO A 78 -26.81 -12.84 -2.16
C PRO A 78 -26.78 -14.22 -1.51
N GLY A 79 -27.67 -14.47 -0.54
CA GLY A 79 -27.81 -15.77 0.11
C GLY A 79 -27.19 -15.92 1.51
N VAL A 80 -26.60 -14.88 2.07
CA VAL A 80 -26.13 -14.91 3.47
C VAL A 80 -27.12 -14.13 4.34
N PRO A 81 -27.78 -14.78 5.31
CA PRO A 81 -28.64 -14.07 6.28
C PRO A 81 -27.81 -13.10 7.12
N ASP A 82 -28.46 -12.02 7.56
CA ASP A 82 -27.92 -10.90 8.36
C ASP A 82 -27.48 -11.31 9.80
N VAL A 83 -26.76 -12.44 9.93
CA VAL A 83 -26.31 -13.05 11.20
C VAL A 83 -24.81 -12.95 11.44
N VAL A 84 -24.09 -12.01 10.81
CA VAL A 84 -22.61 -11.93 10.91
C VAL A 84 -22.11 -11.28 12.23
N GLY A 85 -23.01 -10.84 13.13
CA GLY A 85 -22.61 -10.19 14.38
C GLY A 85 -22.02 -11.10 15.46
N GLU A 86 -22.28 -12.42 15.47
CA GLU A 86 -21.88 -13.31 16.58
C GLU A 86 -20.78 -14.33 16.27
N ALA A 87 -20.52 -14.64 15.00
CA ALA A 87 -19.55 -15.69 14.64
C ALA A 87 -18.09 -15.25 14.71
N ALA A 88 -17.79 -13.96 14.49
CA ALA A 88 -16.43 -13.44 14.54
C ALA A 88 -15.79 -13.46 15.95
N GLY A 89 -16.61 -13.44 17.00
CA GLY A 89 -16.14 -13.48 18.40
C GLY A 89 -15.66 -14.87 18.86
N LYS A 90 -16.08 -15.95 18.20
CA LYS A 90 -15.78 -17.34 18.66
C LYS A 90 -14.49 -17.93 18.07
N ALA A 91 -14.02 -17.44 16.93
CA ALA A 91 -12.79 -17.93 16.32
C ALA A 91 -11.51 -17.47 17.08
N VAL A 92 -11.57 -16.37 17.80
CA VAL A 92 -10.43 -15.82 18.55
C VAL A 92 -10.15 -16.59 19.88
N ALA A 93 -11.12 -17.34 20.39
CA ALA A 93 -11.01 -18.01 21.68
C ALA A 93 -10.32 -19.40 21.63
N ALA A 94 -10.17 -19.99 20.44
CA ALA A 94 -9.68 -21.38 20.31
C ALA A 94 -8.14 -21.53 20.33
N VAL A 95 -7.37 -20.44 20.30
CA VAL A 95 -5.89 -20.49 20.23
C VAL A 95 -5.21 -20.42 21.60
N LYS A 96 -5.94 -20.30 22.70
CA LYS A 96 -5.38 -20.10 24.05
C LYS A 96 -5.03 -21.38 24.82
N GLY A 97 -4.78 -22.48 24.19
CA GLY A 97 -4.59 -23.74 24.88
C GLY A 97 -3.36 -24.55 24.47
N GLN A 98 -2.15 -24.02 24.60
CA GLN A 98 -0.97 -24.86 24.87
C GLN A 98 0.19 -23.99 25.36
N VAL A 99 0.64 -24.33 26.57
CA VAL A 99 1.81 -23.74 27.22
C VAL A 99 3.06 -24.26 26.52
N GLY A 100 3.47 -23.55 25.50
CA GLY A 100 4.81 -23.69 24.91
C GLY A 100 5.79 -22.75 25.60
N THR A 101 7.08 -23.06 25.56
CA THR A 101 8.14 -22.21 26.11
C THR A 101 8.00 -20.77 25.59
N ALA A 102 8.43 -19.77 26.36
CA ALA A 102 8.33 -18.34 26.00
C ALA A 102 8.81 -18.04 24.57
N ARG A 103 9.78 -18.81 24.06
CA ARG A 103 10.27 -18.71 22.68
C ARG A 103 9.21 -19.14 21.64
N ALA A 104 8.49 -20.24 21.90
CA ALA A 104 7.45 -20.72 20.98
C ALA A 104 6.31 -19.69 20.86
N VAL A 105 5.92 -19.05 21.98
CA VAL A 105 4.90 -17.99 21.99
C VAL A 105 5.34 -16.78 21.16
N VAL A 106 6.59 -16.35 21.28
CA VAL A 106 7.13 -15.21 20.51
C VAL A 106 7.20 -15.52 19.03
N THR A 107 7.59 -16.74 18.66
CA THR A 107 7.62 -17.22 17.29
C THR A 107 6.21 -17.26 16.69
N GLU A 108 5.26 -17.87 17.40
CA GLU A 108 3.87 -17.94 16.96
C GLU A 108 3.26 -16.56 16.75
N GLN A 109 3.54 -15.62 17.63
CA GLN A 109 3.08 -14.24 17.49
C GLN A 109 3.73 -13.52 16.30
N ALA A 110 5.02 -13.74 16.06
CA ALA A 110 5.72 -13.15 14.91
C ALA A 110 5.16 -13.69 13.58
N GLU A 111 4.92 -15.00 13.50
CA GLU A 111 4.28 -15.64 12.35
C GLU A 111 2.86 -15.15 12.12
N THR A 112 2.06 -14.98 13.17
CA THR A 112 0.71 -14.43 13.09
C THR A 112 0.72 -13.03 12.48
N HIS A 113 1.62 -12.16 12.91
CA HIS A 113 1.75 -10.83 12.33
C HIS A 113 2.13 -10.86 10.84
N VAL A 114 3.02 -11.77 10.43
CA VAL A 114 3.39 -11.93 9.00
C VAL A 114 2.19 -12.37 8.17
N ARG A 115 1.45 -13.37 8.64
CA ARG A 115 0.26 -13.89 7.92
C ARG A 115 -0.81 -12.81 7.78
N ASN A 116 -1.13 -12.10 8.86
CA ASN A 116 -2.11 -11.02 8.83
C ASN A 116 -1.68 -9.91 7.87
N ALA A 117 -0.42 -9.47 7.92
CA ALA A 117 0.06 -8.43 7.01
C ALA A 117 0.08 -8.87 5.54
N GLN A 118 0.36 -10.16 5.28
CA GLN A 118 0.30 -10.72 3.94
C GLN A 118 -1.14 -10.77 3.41
N GLU A 119 -2.09 -11.16 4.26
CA GLU A 119 -3.52 -11.20 3.90
C GLU A 119 -4.03 -9.80 3.61
N GLU A 120 -3.79 -8.84 4.50
CA GLU A 120 -4.19 -7.45 4.27
C GLU A 120 -3.56 -6.88 2.99
N LEU A 121 -2.28 -7.14 2.73
CA LEU A 121 -1.64 -6.69 1.49
C LEU A 121 -2.30 -7.28 0.24
N ARG A 122 -2.77 -8.52 0.31
CA ARG A 122 -3.54 -9.15 -0.77
C ARG A 122 -4.88 -8.44 -0.98
N GLU A 123 -5.59 -8.15 0.11
CA GLU A 123 -6.88 -7.47 0.06
C GLU A 123 -6.76 -6.05 -0.52
N GLU A 124 -5.75 -5.27 -0.12
CA GLU A 124 -5.49 -3.96 -0.72
C GLU A 124 -5.33 -4.03 -2.24
N HIS A 125 -4.60 -5.04 -2.75
CA HIS A 125 -4.44 -5.20 -4.20
C HIS A 125 -5.74 -5.61 -4.90
N VAL A 126 -6.62 -6.35 -4.25
CA VAL A 126 -7.95 -6.65 -4.76
C VAL A 126 -8.78 -5.37 -4.84
N GLU A 127 -8.77 -4.54 -3.79
CA GLU A 127 -9.51 -3.26 -3.78
C GLU A 127 -8.97 -2.26 -4.80
N ILE A 128 -7.65 -2.14 -4.95
CA ILE A 128 -7.03 -1.34 -6.01
C ILE A 128 -7.54 -1.77 -7.39
N ALA A 129 -7.66 -3.07 -7.65
CA ALA A 129 -8.18 -3.57 -8.92
C ALA A 129 -9.68 -3.26 -9.11
N ILE A 130 -10.48 -3.41 -8.05
CA ILE A 130 -11.91 -3.09 -8.05
C ILE A 130 -12.11 -1.60 -8.35
N TYR A 131 -11.44 -0.71 -7.64
CA TYR A 131 -11.59 0.73 -7.85
C TYR A 131 -10.97 1.23 -9.15
N THR A 132 -9.91 0.59 -9.66
CA THR A 132 -9.38 0.86 -11.01
C THR A 132 -10.42 0.56 -12.08
N ARG A 133 -11.12 -0.59 -11.98
CA ARG A 133 -12.19 -0.98 -12.90
C ARG A 133 -13.34 0.03 -12.88
N ILE A 134 -13.78 0.43 -11.68
CA ILE A 134 -14.87 1.39 -11.51
C ILE A 134 -14.48 2.77 -12.04
N GLU A 135 -13.29 3.27 -11.70
CA GLU A 135 -12.76 4.55 -12.20
C GLU A 135 -12.74 4.57 -13.73
N THR A 136 -12.13 3.55 -14.35
CA THR A 136 -11.98 3.48 -15.81
C THR A 136 -13.33 3.44 -16.52
N PHE A 137 -14.28 2.65 -16.02
CA PHE A 137 -15.62 2.59 -16.62
C PHE A 137 -16.37 3.91 -16.45
N ALA A 138 -16.33 4.50 -15.25
CA ALA A 138 -17.00 5.77 -14.97
C ALA A 138 -16.45 6.91 -15.87
N GLU A 139 -15.14 6.97 -16.07
CA GLU A 139 -14.52 7.91 -17.03
C GLU A 139 -15.00 7.67 -18.45
N ALA A 140 -15.06 6.41 -18.90
CA ALA A 140 -15.47 6.05 -20.25
C ALA A 140 -16.95 6.40 -20.57
N VAL A 141 -17.81 6.40 -19.53
CA VAL A 141 -19.24 6.72 -19.70
C VAL A 141 -19.60 8.15 -19.24
N GLY A 142 -18.61 8.96 -18.86
CA GLY A 142 -18.78 10.36 -18.47
C GLY A 142 -19.43 10.55 -17.09
N ASP A 143 -19.28 9.59 -16.16
CA ASP A 143 -19.72 9.75 -14.77
C ASP A 143 -18.55 10.23 -13.91
N ASP A 144 -18.26 11.50 -13.98
CA ASP A 144 -17.16 12.16 -13.26
C ASP A 144 -17.23 11.98 -11.74
N ASP A 145 -18.42 11.93 -11.16
CA ASP A 145 -18.59 11.80 -9.71
C ASP A 145 -18.14 10.40 -9.23
N THR A 146 -18.55 9.36 -9.96
CA THR A 146 -18.12 7.99 -9.66
C THR A 146 -16.62 7.83 -9.94
N ALA A 147 -16.11 8.38 -11.02
CA ALA A 147 -14.69 8.34 -11.35
C ALA A 147 -13.83 8.99 -10.26
N LYS A 148 -14.22 10.19 -9.79
CA LYS A 148 -13.52 10.90 -8.69
C LYS A 148 -13.57 10.12 -7.38
N LEU A 149 -14.72 9.53 -7.04
CA LEU A 149 -14.87 8.70 -5.85
C LEU A 149 -13.94 7.49 -5.91
N ALA A 150 -14.03 6.70 -6.97
CA ALA A 150 -13.22 5.49 -7.15
C ALA A 150 -11.72 5.81 -7.11
N LYS A 151 -11.30 6.87 -7.80
CA LYS A 151 -9.91 7.36 -7.78
C LYS A 151 -9.43 7.75 -6.38
N SER A 152 -10.28 8.41 -5.59
CA SER A 152 -9.94 8.81 -4.22
C SER A 152 -9.70 7.59 -3.35
N ILE A 153 -10.62 6.64 -3.36
CA ILE A 153 -10.52 5.40 -2.57
C ILE A 153 -9.29 4.60 -3.02
N ARG A 154 -9.14 4.33 -4.31
CA ARG A 154 -7.97 3.60 -4.84
C ARG A 154 -6.64 4.17 -4.36
N ARG A 155 -6.51 5.49 -4.25
CA ARG A 155 -5.29 6.13 -3.72
C ARG A 155 -5.08 5.87 -2.23
N ASP A 156 -6.14 5.71 -1.47
CA ASP A 156 -6.06 5.37 -0.05
C ASP A 156 -5.57 3.93 0.09
N GLU A 157 -6.07 2.98 -0.71
CA GLU A 157 -5.63 1.59 -0.74
C GLU A 157 -4.17 1.46 -1.25
N GLU A 158 -3.78 2.20 -2.27
CA GLU A 158 -2.38 2.25 -2.74
C GLU A 158 -1.42 2.71 -1.62
N ARG A 159 -1.85 3.65 -0.77
CA ARG A 159 -1.04 4.09 0.38
C ARG A 159 -0.95 3.01 1.45
N MET A 160 -2.04 2.28 1.69
CA MET A 160 -2.04 1.19 2.66
C MET A 160 -1.23 0.01 2.14
N ALA A 161 -1.39 -0.41 0.88
CA ALA A 161 -0.58 -1.46 0.25
C ALA A 161 0.93 -1.16 0.35
N LYS A 162 1.32 0.08 0.08
CA LYS A 162 2.72 0.51 0.23
C LYS A 162 3.23 0.43 1.66
N PHE A 163 2.38 0.78 2.63
CA PHE A 163 2.72 0.62 4.05
C PHE A 163 2.90 -0.85 4.41
N LEU A 164 1.96 -1.70 4.00
CA LEU A 164 1.97 -3.14 4.28
C LEU A 164 3.17 -3.85 3.65
N ASP A 165 3.54 -3.51 2.41
CA ASP A 165 4.76 -4.04 1.76
C ASP A 165 6.02 -3.74 2.58
N ALA A 166 6.13 -2.53 3.13
CA ALA A 166 7.24 -2.16 3.98
C ALA A 166 7.18 -2.86 5.36
N GLU A 167 5.98 -2.97 5.93
CA GLU A 167 5.77 -3.59 7.24
C GLU A 167 5.99 -5.10 7.18
N LEU A 168 5.51 -5.79 6.14
CA LEU A 168 5.74 -7.21 5.93
C LEU A 168 7.24 -7.55 5.95
N LYS A 169 8.08 -6.73 5.32
CA LYS A 169 9.54 -6.90 5.35
C LYS A 169 10.15 -6.73 6.75
N ARG A 170 9.52 -5.92 7.61
CA ARG A 170 9.93 -5.77 9.02
C ARG A 170 9.50 -6.98 9.83
N LEU A 171 8.26 -7.42 9.65
CA LEU A 171 7.68 -8.56 10.35
C LEU A 171 8.44 -9.86 10.05
N VAL A 172 8.81 -10.10 8.78
CA VAL A 172 9.68 -11.24 8.41
C VAL A 172 11.03 -11.20 9.13
N ARG A 173 11.62 -10.00 9.31
CA ARG A 173 12.86 -9.88 10.12
C ARG A 173 12.65 -10.18 11.60
N ASP A 174 11.44 -9.98 12.12
CA ASP A 174 11.10 -10.36 13.49
C ASP A 174 11.01 -11.89 13.62
N VAL A 175 10.40 -12.57 12.63
CA VAL A 175 10.41 -14.04 12.54
C VAL A 175 11.86 -14.56 12.49
N VAL A 176 12.71 -13.99 11.65
CA VAL A 176 14.14 -14.37 11.61
C VAL A 176 14.81 -14.20 12.97
N ARG A 177 14.43 -13.15 13.72
CA ARG A 177 14.98 -12.94 15.07
C ARG A 177 14.47 -13.95 16.09
N ALA A 178 13.25 -14.40 15.94
CA ALA A 178 12.64 -15.39 16.84
C ALA A 178 13.13 -16.81 16.56
N ASP A 179 13.19 -17.21 15.30
CA ASP A 179 13.39 -18.61 14.90
C ASP A 179 14.82 -18.96 14.57
N VAL A 180 15.54 -18.07 13.87
CA VAL A 180 16.90 -18.39 13.41
C VAL A 180 17.92 -18.09 14.53
N PRO A 181 18.74 -19.07 14.97
CA PRO A 181 19.83 -18.84 15.90
C PRO A 181 20.80 -17.76 15.43
N ARG A 182 21.39 -17.02 16.38
CA ARG A 182 22.21 -15.84 16.06
C ARG A 182 23.48 -16.20 15.24
N ASP A 183 24.03 -17.35 15.45
CA ASP A 183 25.19 -17.91 14.74
C ASP A 183 24.88 -18.28 13.29
N GLN A 184 23.62 -18.56 12.99
CA GLN A 184 23.12 -18.84 11.64
C GLN A 184 22.70 -17.58 10.86
N ARG A 185 22.75 -16.41 11.48
CA ARG A 185 22.42 -15.13 10.83
C ARG A 185 23.70 -14.51 10.27
N PRO A 186 23.64 -13.87 9.08
CA PRO A 186 24.80 -13.17 8.54
C PRO A 186 25.23 -12.08 9.53
N THR A 187 26.47 -12.15 10.00
CA THR A 187 27.07 -11.05 10.75
C THR A 187 27.16 -9.85 9.83
N ARG A 188 26.60 -8.73 10.27
CA ARG A 188 26.72 -7.46 9.55
C ARG A 188 28.22 -7.11 9.50
N ARG A 189 28.91 -7.59 8.45
CA ARG A 189 30.27 -7.12 8.15
C ARG A 189 30.14 -5.61 8.02
N THR A 190 30.67 -4.94 9.01
CA THR A 190 30.87 -3.49 8.94
C THR A 190 31.71 -3.25 7.70
N SER A 191 31.09 -2.70 6.66
CA SER A 191 31.77 -2.22 5.46
C SER A 191 32.53 -0.92 5.79
N ARG A 192 33.39 -1.04 6.82
CA ARG A 192 34.27 0.03 7.27
C ARG A 192 35.70 -0.43 7.10
N SER A 193 36.04 -0.82 5.89
CA SER A 193 37.44 -0.98 5.50
C SER A 193 37.52 -1.14 4.00
N SER A 194 37.70 -0.07 3.30
CA SER A 194 38.69 0.12 2.23
C SER A 194 38.47 1.44 1.48
N ARG A 195 38.38 2.56 2.20
CA ARG A 195 38.95 3.77 1.64
C ARG A 195 40.46 3.65 1.84
N LYS A 196 41.11 2.90 0.97
CA LYS A 196 42.53 3.06 0.72
C LYS A 196 42.72 4.49 0.22
N THR A 197 43.17 5.36 1.10
CA THR A 197 43.82 6.60 0.72
C THR A 197 44.95 6.28 -0.23
N PRO A 198 45.00 6.84 -1.46
CA PRO A 198 46.19 6.72 -2.28
C PRO A 198 47.31 7.48 -1.57
N SER A 199 48.31 6.75 -1.14
CA SER A 199 49.58 7.26 -0.67
C SER A 199 50.17 8.14 -1.75
N ARG A 200 50.28 9.41 -1.45
CA ARG A 200 50.98 10.41 -2.26
C ARG A 200 52.46 10.22 -2.02
N SER A 201 53.09 9.32 -2.81
CA SER A 201 54.56 9.24 -2.87
C SER A 201 55.06 10.46 -3.62
N ALA A 202 55.74 11.32 -2.87
CA ALA A 202 56.51 12.40 -3.38
C ALA A 202 57.74 11.83 -4.09
N THR A 203 57.83 12.06 -5.37
CA THR A 203 59.11 12.00 -6.07
C THR A 203 59.41 13.39 -6.62
N ARG A 204 60.32 14.07 -5.90
CA ARG A 204 61.03 15.21 -6.42
C ARG A 204 62.01 14.67 -7.45
N SER A 205 61.99 15.21 -8.65
CA SER A 205 63.14 15.25 -9.53
C SER A 205 63.14 16.54 -10.31
N ALA A 206 64.25 17.17 -10.26
CA ALA A 206 64.57 18.46 -10.82
C ALA A 206 64.85 18.34 -12.33
N GLY A 207 64.69 19.45 -13.04
CA GLY A 207 65.42 19.61 -14.27
C GLY A 207 64.74 20.40 -15.38
N SER A 208 65.16 21.66 -15.49
CA SER A 208 65.56 22.35 -16.71
C SER A 208 64.53 22.93 -17.68
N ARG A 209 64.49 24.21 -17.65
CA ARG A 209 64.58 25.26 -18.70
C ARG A 209 64.25 24.85 -20.14
N SER A 210 63.36 25.64 -20.77
CA SER A 210 63.63 26.41 -21.99
C SER A 210 62.29 26.95 -22.56
N SER A 211 62.03 28.21 -22.48
CA SER A 211 62.00 29.32 -23.45
C SER A 211 61.10 29.17 -24.68
N ARG A 212 60.39 30.26 -24.86
CA ARG A 212 59.87 30.90 -26.10
C ARG A 212 58.59 30.30 -26.69
N SER A 213 57.65 31.04 -27.07
CA SER A 213 57.36 32.37 -27.56
C SER A 213 56.02 32.32 -28.27
N SER A 214 55.22 33.36 -28.01
CA SER A 214 54.45 34.15 -29.00
C SER A 214 53.50 33.41 -29.92
N SER A 215 52.25 33.75 -29.98
CA SER A 215 51.58 34.90 -30.59
C SER A 215 50.10 34.51 -30.82
N SER A 216 49.21 35.33 -30.38
CA SER A 216 48.30 36.17 -31.17
C SER A 216 47.37 35.37 -32.12
N SER A 217 46.10 35.52 -32.08
CA SER A 217 45.16 36.60 -32.37
C SER A 217 43.80 35.90 -32.56
N ALA A 218 42.79 36.43 -31.97
CA ALA A 218 41.83 37.38 -32.48
C ALA A 218 40.74 36.83 -33.38
N GLY A 219 39.54 37.20 -33.02
CA GLY A 219 38.40 37.39 -33.89
C GLY A 219 37.38 36.25 -33.81
N GLY A 220 36.16 36.47 -33.58
CA GLY A 220 35.30 37.60 -33.64
C GLY A 220 33.88 37.05 -33.86
N THR A 221 32.99 37.62 -33.12
CA THR A 221 31.64 38.08 -33.52
C THR A 221 30.72 37.17 -34.31
N ALA A 222 29.58 36.99 -33.80
CA ALA A 222 28.29 37.68 -34.00
C ALA A 222 27.15 36.74 -34.44
N ARG A 223 26.06 36.92 -33.71
CA ARG A 223 24.67 37.22 -34.18
C ARG A 223 24.06 36.29 -35.26
N SER A 224 22.89 35.82 -35.14
CA SER A 224 21.53 36.40 -35.02
C SER A 224 20.54 35.28 -35.22
N ARG A 225 19.48 35.21 -34.44
CA ARG A 225 18.11 35.73 -34.64
C ARG A 225 17.19 34.96 -35.61
N ALA A 226 16.07 34.61 -35.01
CA ALA A 226 14.71 34.53 -35.60
C ALA A 226 14.43 33.32 -36.49
N GLY A 227 13.27 32.71 -36.43
CA GLY A 227 11.92 32.98 -36.04
C GLY A 227 10.99 32.01 -36.76
N ARG A 228 9.88 31.85 -36.09
CA ARG A 228 8.57 31.54 -36.68
C ARG A 228 8.44 30.40 -37.69
N SER A 229 7.70 29.40 -37.37
CA SER A 229 6.27 29.25 -37.76
C SER A 229 5.64 28.18 -36.91
#